data_f7fac76fd8c00ae61e2846e88fa7d826
#
_entry.id   f7fac76fd8c00ae61e2846e88fa7d826
#
_cell.length_a   1.000
_cell.length_b   1.000
_cell.length_c   1.000
_cell.angle_alpha   90.00
_cell.angle_beta   90.00
_cell.angle_gamma   90.00
#
_symmetry.space_group_name_H-M   'P 1'
#
loop_
_entity.id
_entity.type
_entity.pdbx_description
1 polymer ?
#
loop_
_entity_poly.entity_id
_entity_poly.type
_entity_poly.pdbx_seq_one_letter_code
_entity_poly.pdbx_strand_id
1 'polypeptide(L)'
;SYASDQCALTLQDDLKVSPSVVSIQRGDQELWRIDTKGQLWLAQQKSSSNAETQQQLKAYQQGIRTQVTASAALMDDSLQLARTVLDQNVQTATGMSLAENPELQQPVEQLEQQLNQLVQRQGDTIYVYGSQLRSADKNLAKEAEQRIQQAVAKISGQMMLTLGQNVLQSPGSATEKMQSFRAKMQTFGTQLKTDMQKNSKNLQQRGQQICQQLKSLDQLEQQIQQQIPAMSPYDLIDGQSEGFKPVI
;
A
#
# COMPACT_ATOMS: atom_id res chain seq x y z
N SER A 1 3.99 2.94 13.73
CA SER A 1 3.67 2.19 12.52
C SER A 1 3.31 0.75 12.86
N TYR A 2 2.55 0.11 12.01
CA TYR A 2 2.15 -1.27 12.19
C TYR A 2 2.88 -2.14 11.17
N ALA A 3 3.29 -3.33 11.59
CA ALA A 3 3.87 -4.30 10.68
C ALA A 3 2.79 -4.76 9.70
N SER A 4 2.99 -4.45 8.44
CA SER A 4 2.08 -4.81 7.36
C SER A 4 2.34 -6.21 6.80
N ASP A 5 3.32 -6.92 7.37
CA ASP A 5 3.74 -8.25 6.92
C ASP A 5 2.88 -9.39 7.45
N GLN A 6 1.86 -9.08 8.24
CA GLN A 6 1.07 -10.09 8.94
C GLN A 6 -0.29 -10.40 8.32
N CYS A 7 -0.77 -9.54 7.43
CA CYS A 7 -2.01 -9.75 6.70
C CYS A 7 -1.81 -9.17 5.31
N ALA A 8 -1.62 -10.00 4.34
CA ALA A 8 -1.28 -9.46 3.04
C ALA A 8 -1.86 -10.27 1.91
N LEU A 9 -2.08 -9.56 0.83
CA LEU A 9 -2.15 -10.16 -0.47
C LEU A 9 -0.73 -10.50 -0.90
N THR A 10 -0.49 -11.78 -1.17
CA THR A 10 0.74 -12.27 -1.77
C THR A 10 0.46 -12.59 -3.23
N LEU A 11 1.11 -11.84 -4.13
CA LEU A 11 0.76 -11.88 -5.54
C LEU A 11 1.97 -12.27 -6.39
N GLN A 12 1.96 -13.49 -6.91
CA GLN A 12 2.92 -13.94 -7.93
C GLN A 12 2.57 -13.35 -9.30
N ASP A 13 1.27 -13.19 -9.57
CA ASP A 13 0.72 -12.79 -10.84
C ASP A 13 -0.08 -11.49 -10.68
N ASP A 14 -0.61 -10.96 -11.78
CA ASP A 14 -1.39 -9.73 -11.77
C ASP A 14 -2.85 -10.01 -11.50
N LEU A 15 -3.43 -9.26 -10.58
CA LEU A 15 -4.84 -9.34 -10.20
C LEU A 15 -5.61 -8.23 -10.90
N LYS A 16 -6.71 -8.60 -11.52
CA LYS A 16 -7.65 -7.66 -12.14
C LYS A 16 -9.00 -7.78 -11.44
N VAL A 17 -9.50 -6.65 -10.96
CA VAL A 17 -10.83 -6.54 -10.35
C VAL A 17 -11.65 -5.56 -11.17
N SER A 18 -12.59 -6.07 -11.96
CA SER A 18 -13.54 -5.27 -12.73
C SER A 18 -14.94 -5.44 -12.15
N PRO A 19 -15.94 -4.62 -12.56
CA PRO A 19 -17.32 -4.79 -12.09
C PRO A 19 -17.90 -6.17 -12.34
N SER A 20 -17.44 -6.87 -13.40
CA SER A 20 -17.99 -8.15 -13.81
C SER A 20 -17.18 -9.36 -13.37
N VAL A 21 -15.85 -9.22 -13.18
CA VAL A 21 -14.98 -10.37 -12.90
C VAL A 21 -13.83 -10.00 -11.97
N VAL A 22 -13.34 -11.02 -11.26
CA VAL A 22 -12.02 -11.04 -10.64
C VAL A 22 -11.18 -12.07 -11.38
N SER A 23 -9.99 -11.70 -11.81
CA SER A 23 -9.12 -12.60 -12.58
C SER A 23 -7.65 -12.44 -12.19
N ILE A 24 -6.89 -13.51 -12.42
CA ILE A 24 -5.43 -13.53 -12.28
C ILE A 24 -4.83 -13.74 -13.65
N GLN A 25 -3.83 -12.92 -13.96
CA GLN A 25 -3.17 -12.90 -15.26
C GLN A 25 -1.65 -13.03 -15.11
N ARG A 26 -1.05 -13.77 -16.01
CA ARG A 26 0.42 -13.85 -16.14
C ARG A 26 0.78 -13.40 -17.54
N GLY A 27 1.31 -12.19 -17.65
CA GLY A 27 1.45 -11.54 -18.94
C GLY A 27 0.09 -11.38 -19.62
N ASP A 28 -0.04 -11.88 -20.84
CA ASP A 28 -1.30 -11.84 -21.60
C ASP A 28 -2.22 -13.04 -21.32
N GLN A 29 -1.81 -13.96 -20.46
CA GLN A 29 -2.53 -15.18 -20.19
C GLN A 29 -3.38 -15.05 -18.93
N GLU A 30 -4.70 -15.26 -19.07
CA GLU A 30 -5.61 -15.38 -17.94
C GLU A 30 -5.46 -16.78 -17.34
N LEU A 31 -5.11 -16.86 -16.05
CA LEU A 31 -4.94 -18.14 -15.35
C LEU A 31 -6.27 -18.63 -14.79
N TRP A 32 -7.05 -17.74 -14.21
CA TRP A 32 -8.43 -18.02 -13.80
C TRP A 32 -9.24 -16.73 -13.74
N ARG A 33 -10.56 -16.90 -13.84
CA ARG A 33 -11.52 -15.82 -13.74
C ARG A 33 -12.76 -16.30 -13.01
N ILE A 34 -13.28 -15.48 -12.11
CA ILE A 34 -14.54 -15.73 -11.40
C ILE A 34 -15.45 -14.53 -11.63
N ASP A 35 -16.68 -14.78 -12.11
CA ASP A 35 -17.67 -13.73 -12.28
C ASP A 35 -18.48 -13.47 -11.00
N THR A 36 -19.37 -12.49 -11.04
CA THR A 36 -20.19 -12.10 -9.89
C THR A 36 -21.19 -13.17 -9.46
N LYS A 37 -21.45 -14.17 -10.28
CA LYS A 37 -22.32 -15.30 -9.97
C LYS A 37 -21.57 -16.50 -9.38
N GLY A 38 -20.25 -16.42 -9.28
CA GLY A 38 -19.41 -17.51 -8.81
C GLY A 38 -19.06 -18.53 -9.87
N GLN A 39 -19.25 -18.21 -11.15
CA GLN A 39 -18.81 -19.06 -12.25
C GLN A 39 -17.30 -18.93 -12.42
N LEU A 40 -16.61 -20.06 -12.55
CA LEU A 40 -15.16 -20.15 -12.66
C LEU A 40 -14.74 -20.55 -14.05
N TRP A 41 -13.74 -19.85 -14.60
CA TRP A 41 -12.99 -20.27 -15.79
C TRP A 41 -11.54 -20.52 -15.39
N LEU A 42 -11.04 -21.70 -15.70
CA LEU A 42 -9.64 -22.09 -15.54
C LEU A 42 -9.00 -22.18 -16.92
N ALA A 43 -7.91 -21.44 -17.12
CA ALA A 43 -7.24 -21.36 -18.42
C ALA A 43 -8.22 -21.13 -19.57
N GLN A 44 -9.17 -20.20 -19.37
CA GLN A 44 -10.20 -19.78 -20.32
C GLN A 44 -11.30 -20.84 -20.59
N GLN A 45 -11.31 -21.94 -19.87
CA GLN A 45 -12.34 -22.97 -19.97
C GLN A 45 -13.25 -22.92 -18.75
N LYS A 46 -14.57 -22.89 -19.00
CA LYS A 46 -15.56 -22.88 -17.93
C LYS A 46 -15.47 -24.19 -17.12
N SER A 47 -15.31 -24.03 -15.82
CA SER A 47 -15.26 -25.15 -14.88
C SER A 47 -16.65 -25.36 -14.29
N SER A 48 -17.15 -26.59 -14.30
CA SER A 48 -18.38 -26.90 -13.57
C SER A 48 -18.08 -27.15 -12.10
N SER A 49 -18.95 -26.62 -11.24
CA SER A 49 -18.90 -26.84 -9.80
C SER A 49 -20.31 -27.06 -9.26
N ASN A 50 -20.44 -27.74 -8.12
CA ASN A 50 -21.73 -27.87 -7.48
C ASN A 50 -22.20 -26.51 -6.89
N ALA A 51 -23.45 -26.47 -6.44
CA ALA A 51 -24.07 -25.24 -5.95
C ALA A 51 -23.33 -24.67 -4.72
N GLU A 52 -22.84 -25.51 -3.82
CA GLU A 52 -22.09 -25.10 -2.63
C GLU A 52 -20.77 -24.46 -3.02
N THR A 53 -20.00 -25.09 -3.89
CA THR A 53 -18.71 -24.55 -4.36
C THR A 53 -18.92 -23.26 -5.15
N GLN A 54 -19.98 -23.17 -5.94
CA GLN A 54 -20.31 -21.94 -6.66
C GLN A 54 -20.62 -20.79 -5.71
N GLN A 55 -21.32 -21.06 -4.58
CA GLN A 55 -21.58 -20.05 -3.57
C GLN A 55 -20.26 -19.61 -2.88
N GLN A 56 -19.34 -20.53 -2.62
CA GLN A 56 -18.03 -20.22 -2.08
C GLN A 56 -17.23 -19.34 -3.04
N LEU A 57 -17.22 -19.65 -4.31
CA LEU A 57 -16.56 -18.84 -5.34
C LEU A 57 -17.18 -17.46 -5.46
N LYS A 58 -18.50 -17.35 -5.38
CA LYS A 58 -19.19 -16.06 -5.35
C LYS A 58 -18.76 -15.22 -4.16
N ALA A 59 -18.73 -15.80 -2.96
CA ALA A 59 -18.30 -15.12 -1.75
C ALA A 59 -16.82 -14.72 -1.82
N TYR A 60 -15.98 -15.57 -2.39
CA TYR A 60 -14.54 -15.34 -2.53
C TYR A 60 -14.24 -14.16 -3.46
N GLN A 61 -14.84 -14.13 -4.66
CA GLN A 61 -14.62 -13.00 -5.57
C GLN A 61 -15.19 -11.70 -5.00
N GLN A 62 -16.32 -11.76 -4.28
CA GLN A 62 -16.89 -10.58 -3.63
C GLN A 62 -15.98 -10.07 -2.52
N GLY A 63 -15.40 -10.98 -1.74
CA GLY A 63 -14.44 -10.64 -0.69
C GLY A 63 -13.16 -10.01 -1.25
N ILE A 64 -12.58 -10.58 -2.29
CA ILE A 64 -11.42 -10.00 -2.98
C ILE A 64 -11.75 -8.61 -3.48
N ARG A 65 -12.88 -8.45 -4.16
CA ARG A 65 -13.35 -7.17 -4.69
C ARG A 65 -13.43 -6.12 -3.60
N THR A 66 -14.07 -6.44 -2.49
CA THR A 66 -14.26 -5.55 -1.36
C THR A 66 -12.92 -5.14 -0.74
N GLN A 67 -12.02 -6.10 -0.50
CA GLN A 67 -10.75 -5.83 0.16
C GLN A 67 -9.75 -5.11 -0.75
N VAL A 68 -9.72 -5.41 -2.03
CA VAL A 68 -8.87 -4.69 -2.99
C VAL A 68 -9.33 -3.23 -3.13
N THR A 69 -10.64 -3.00 -3.24
CA THR A 69 -11.19 -1.65 -3.29
C THR A 69 -10.88 -0.87 -2.01
N ALA A 70 -11.07 -1.48 -0.85
CA ALA A 70 -10.77 -0.85 0.44
C ALA A 70 -9.27 -0.57 0.59
N SER A 71 -8.41 -1.49 0.16
CA SER A 71 -6.95 -1.32 0.22
C SER A 71 -6.47 -0.21 -0.69
N ALA A 72 -7.01 -0.11 -1.90
CA ALA A 72 -6.68 0.97 -2.83
C ALA A 72 -7.11 2.34 -2.29
N ALA A 73 -8.30 2.43 -1.70
CA ALA A 73 -8.78 3.65 -1.06
C ALA A 73 -7.93 4.04 0.15
N LEU A 74 -7.56 3.07 0.98
CA LEU A 74 -6.68 3.30 2.14
C LEU A 74 -5.31 3.82 1.72
N MET A 75 -4.75 3.28 0.64
CA MET A 75 -3.47 3.74 0.09
C MET A 75 -3.56 5.20 -0.37
N ASP A 76 -4.61 5.56 -1.12
CA ASP A 76 -4.81 6.93 -1.60
C ASP A 76 -4.98 7.91 -0.43
N ASP A 77 -5.78 7.57 0.57
CA ASP A 77 -6.02 8.41 1.73
C ASP A 77 -4.75 8.56 2.59
N SER A 78 -3.96 7.50 2.70
CA SER A 78 -2.67 7.53 3.40
C SER A 78 -1.67 8.45 2.72
N LEU A 79 -1.59 8.40 1.39
CA LEU A 79 -0.73 9.30 0.61
C LEU A 79 -1.16 10.75 0.75
N GLN A 80 -2.46 11.01 0.70
CA GLN A 80 -2.99 12.37 0.84
C GLN A 80 -2.71 12.93 2.24
N LEU A 81 -2.89 12.14 3.28
CA LEU A 81 -2.55 12.52 4.65
C LEU A 81 -1.05 12.83 4.76
N ALA A 82 -0.20 11.95 4.25
CA ALA A 82 1.25 12.13 4.30
C ALA A 82 1.67 13.42 3.58
N ARG A 83 1.09 13.69 2.41
CA ARG A 83 1.35 14.91 1.65
C ARG A 83 0.92 16.16 2.43
N THR A 84 -0.25 16.15 3.03
CA THR A 84 -0.78 17.27 3.81
C THR A 84 0.11 17.56 5.04
N VAL A 85 0.45 16.52 5.78
CA VAL A 85 1.30 16.65 6.98
C VAL A 85 2.70 17.11 6.61
N LEU A 86 3.26 16.56 5.55
CA LEU A 86 4.58 16.97 5.04
C LEU A 86 4.58 18.44 4.61
N ASP A 87 3.56 18.86 3.86
CA ASP A 87 3.43 20.25 3.42
C ASP A 87 3.38 21.23 4.58
N GLN A 88 2.59 20.94 5.61
CA GLN A 88 2.50 21.78 6.81
C GLN A 88 3.83 21.87 7.54
N ASN A 89 4.55 20.79 7.67
CA ASN A 89 5.84 20.77 8.39
C ASN A 89 6.96 21.39 7.58
N VAL A 90 6.96 21.24 6.27
CA VAL A 90 7.91 21.92 5.37
C VAL A 90 7.68 23.43 5.44
N GLN A 91 6.43 23.88 5.39
CA GLN A 91 6.09 25.30 5.48
C GLN A 91 6.50 25.90 6.83
N THR A 92 6.28 25.19 7.93
CA THR A 92 6.69 25.62 9.26
C THR A 92 8.22 25.74 9.35
N ALA A 93 8.95 24.78 8.80
CA ALA A 93 10.42 24.74 8.89
C ALA A 93 11.12 25.70 7.93
N THR A 94 10.58 25.92 6.71
CA THR A 94 11.25 26.67 5.64
C THR A 94 10.58 27.98 5.28
N GLY A 95 9.32 28.20 5.69
CA GLY A 95 8.49 29.32 5.27
C GLY A 95 7.91 29.19 3.86
N MET A 96 8.15 28.07 3.19
CA MET A 96 7.67 27.80 1.83
C MET A 96 6.88 26.47 1.82
N SER A 97 5.86 26.41 0.98
CA SER A 97 5.07 25.18 0.81
C SER A 97 5.88 24.08 0.13
N LEU A 98 5.37 22.85 0.19
CA LEU A 98 5.97 21.73 -0.53
C LEU A 98 6.01 22.00 -2.04
N ALA A 99 4.93 22.56 -2.60
CA ALA A 99 4.86 22.91 -4.03
C ALA A 99 5.90 23.96 -4.45
N GLU A 100 6.30 24.83 -3.53
CA GLU A 100 7.35 25.84 -3.76
C GLU A 100 8.77 25.28 -3.62
N ASN A 101 8.89 24.01 -3.20
CA ASN A 101 10.17 23.32 -3.04
C ASN A 101 10.23 22.11 -3.99
N PRO A 102 10.59 22.30 -5.28
CA PRO A 102 10.59 21.21 -6.27
C PRO A 102 11.45 20.01 -5.85
N GLU A 103 12.56 20.26 -5.15
CA GLU A 103 13.48 19.21 -4.68
C GLU A 103 12.86 18.32 -3.60
N LEU A 104 11.94 18.86 -2.79
CA LEU A 104 11.20 18.09 -1.79
C LEU A 104 9.96 17.44 -2.40
N GLN A 105 9.35 18.10 -3.38
CA GLN A 105 8.15 17.56 -4.04
C GLN A 105 8.48 16.37 -4.94
N GLN A 106 9.62 16.36 -5.58
CA GLN A 106 10.03 15.32 -6.52
C GLN A 106 10.01 13.90 -5.91
N PRO A 107 10.58 13.66 -4.71
CA PRO A 107 10.47 12.34 -4.08
C PRO A 107 9.04 11.90 -3.79
N VAL A 108 8.15 12.84 -3.47
CA VAL A 108 6.73 12.55 -3.22
C VAL A 108 6.05 12.12 -4.51
N GLU A 109 6.28 12.83 -5.60
CA GLU A 109 5.74 12.48 -6.92
C GLU A 109 6.26 11.13 -7.41
N GLN A 110 7.55 10.87 -7.22
CA GLN A 110 8.15 9.56 -7.55
C GLN A 110 7.51 8.44 -6.76
N LEU A 111 7.25 8.65 -5.46
CA LEU A 111 6.57 7.66 -4.62
C LEU A 111 5.17 7.37 -5.14
N GLU A 112 4.39 8.40 -5.49
CA GLU A 112 3.06 8.21 -6.06
C GLU A 112 3.10 7.37 -7.34
N GLN A 113 4.04 7.66 -8.23
CA GLN A 113 4.23 6.90 -9.46
C GLN A 113 4.59 5.45 -9.18
N GLN A 114 5.49 5.19 -8.22
CA GLN A 114 5.89 3.85 -7.83
C GLN A 114 4.73 3.06 -7.23
N LEU A 115 3.89 3.70 -6.41
CA LEU A 115 2.71 3.04 -5.83
C LEU A 115 1.63 2.79 -6.89
N ASN A 116 1.48 3.68 -7.86
CA ASN A 116 0.58 3.48 -9.00
C ASN A 116 1.05 2.33 -9.92
N GLN A 117 2.33 2.00 -9.93
CA GLN A 117 2.83 0.80 -10.61
C GLN A 117 2.39 -0.49 -9.92
N LEU A 118 2.11 -0.44 -8.61
CA LEU A 118 1.64 -1.59 -7.85
C LEU A 118 0.12 -1.74 -7.93
N VAL A 119 -0.60 -0.64 -7.78
CA VAL A 119 -2.07 -0.61 -7.80
C VAL A 119 -2.51 0.50 -8.73
N GLN A 120 -3.18 0.14 -9.81
CA GLN A 120 -3.61 1.08 -10.83
C GLN A 120 -5.11 1.02 -11.02
N ARG A 121 -5.75 2.19 -11.05
CA ARG A 121 -7.16 2.31 -11.41
C ARG A 121 -7.29 2.74 -12.85
N GLN A 122 -8.15 2.02 -13.60
CA GLN A 122 -8.54 2.36 -14.97
C GLN A 122 -10.07 2.31 -15.04
N GLY A 123 -10.73 3.47 -14.91
CA GLY A 123 -12.18 3.53 -14.79
C GLY A 123 -12.65 2.76 -13.54
N ASP A 124 -13.55 1.81 -13.71
CA ASP A 124 -14.10 0.97 -12.64
C ASP A 124 -13.25 -0.28 -12.35
N THR A 125 -12.11 -0.43 -13.01
CA THR A 125 -11.25 -1.59 -12.87
C THR A 125 -10.01 -1.25 -12.04
N ILE A 126 -9.65 -2.15 -11.14
CA ILE A 126 -8.42 -2.05 -10.34
C ILE A 126 -7.49 -3.17 -10.77
N TYR A 127 -6.25 -2.83 -11.09
CA TYR A 127 -5.16 -3.76 -11.34
C TYR A 127 -4.20 -3.74 -10.17
N VAL A 128 -3.83 -4.91 -9.68
CA VAL A 128 -2.75 -5.08 -8.70
C VAL A 128 -1.65 -5.90 -9.37
N TYR A 129 -0.50 -5.28 -9.59
CA TYR A 129 0.58 -5.88 -10.38
C TYR A 129 1.55 -6.65 -9.49
N GLY A 130 1.24 -7.92 -9.26
CA GLY A 130 2.14 -8.83 -8.55
C GLY A 130 3.48 -8.99 -9.23
N SER A 131 3.52 -8.88 -10.56
CA SER A 131 4.76 -8.92 -11.35
C SER A 131 5.73 -7.79 -11.03
N GLN A 132 5.24 -6.69 -10.44
CA GLN A 132 6.07 -5.55 -10.02
C GLN A 132 6.62 -5.69 -8.60
N LEU A 133 6.21 -6.72 -7.86
CA LEU A 133 6.71 -6.96 -6.52
C LEU A 133 8.12 -7.57 -6.58
N ARG A 134 9.07 -6.93 -5.91
CA ARG A 134 10.49 -7.32 -5.95
C ARG A 134 10.89 -8.24 -4.79
N SER A 135 10.12 -8.19 -3.68
CA SER A 135 10.41 -9.03 -2.51
C SER A 135 10.15 -10.51 -2.81
N ALA A 136 10.90 -11.40 -2.15
CA ALA A 136 10.78 -12.84 -2.36
C ALA A 136 9.42 -13.39 -1.94
N ASP A 137 8.81 -12.83 -0.92
CA ASP A 137 7.49 -13.23 -0.41
C ASP A 137 6.33 -12.58 -1.17
N LYS A 138 6.59 -11.70 -2.13
CA LYS A 138 5.56 -11.06 -2.97
C LYS A 138 4.42 -10.40 -2.17
N ASN A 139 4.76 -9.86 -1.01
CA ASN A 139 3.81 -9.21 -0.11
C ASN A 139 3.62 -7.75 -0.54
N LEU A 140 2.38 -7.41 -0.97
CA LEU A 140 2.04 -6.08 -1.48
C LEU A 140 2.25 -4.98 -0.42
N ALA A 141 1.76 -5.19 0.79
CA ALA A 141 1.85 -4.19 1.86
C ALA A 141 3.30 -3.91 2.26
N LYS A 142 4.12 -4.94 2.34
CA LYS A 142 5.54 -4.84 2.66
C LYS A 142 6.32 -4.11 1.58
N GLU A 143 6.02 -4.39 0.32
CA GLU A 143 6.62 -3.68 -0.83
C GLU A 143 6.27 -2.19 -0.80
N ALA A 144 5.01 -1.85 -0.56
CA ALA A 144 4.57 -0.45 -0.44
C ALA A 144 5.30 0.26 0.70
N GLU A 145 5.42 -0.39 1.86
CA GLU A 145 6.14 0.16 3.03
C GLU A 145 7.61 0.43 2.72
N GLN A 146 8.30 -0.49 2.05
CA GLN A 146 9.70 -0.30 1.66
C GLN A 146 9.87 0.90 0.71
N ARG A 147 8.97 1.07 -0.25
CA ARG A 147 9.01 2.23 -1.15
C ARG A 147 8.75 3.54 -0.42
N ILE A 148 7.84 3.54 0.55
CA ILE A 148 7.57 4.71 1.41
C ILE A 148 8.80 5.06 2.23
N GLN A 149 9.47 4.09 2.85
CA GLN A 149 10.68 4.32 3.64
C GLN A 149 11.81 4.91 2.80
N GLN A 150 11.99 4.44 1.57
CA GLN A 150 12.97 5.01 0.65
C GLN A 150 12.67 6.47 0.30
N ALA A 151 11.40 6.80 0.08
CA ALA A 151 10.98 8.18 -0.17
C ALA A 151 11.21 9.07 1.05
N VAL A 152 10.90 8.59 2.25
CA VAL A 152 11.14 9.30 3.51
C VAL A 152 12.63 9.61 3.69
N ALA A 153 13.51 8.66 3.39
CA ALA A 153 14.96 8.87 3.45
C ALA A 153 15.42 9.96 2.49
N LYS A 154 14.90 9.98 1.26
CA LYS A 154 15.21 11.03 0.27
C LYS A 154 14.72 12.40 0.73
N ILE A 155 13.50 12.49 1.25
CA ILE A 155 12.92 13.73 1.75
C ILE A 155 13.74 14.25 2.94
N SER A 156 14.13 13.38 3.87
CA SER A 156 14.96 13.76 5.02
C SER A 156 16.31 14.32 4.57
N GLY A 157 16.94 13.68 3.58
CA GLY A 157 18.22 14.19 3.02
C GLY A 157 18.07 15.57 2.36
N GLN A 158 16.99 15.76 1.60
CA GLN A 158 16.72 17.07 0.98
C GLN A 158 16.39 18.15 2.03
N MET A 159 15.67 17.81 3.10
CA MET A 159 15.42 18.73 4.21
C MET A 159 16.70 19.15 4.90
N MET A 160 17.64 18.21 5.11
CA MET A 160 18.95 18.55 5.66
C MET A 160 19.68 19.59 4.80
N LEU A 161 19.67 19.41 3.49
CA LEU A 161 20.29 20.37 2.57
C LEU A 161 19.60 21.72 2.61
N THR A 162 18.27 21.74 2.54
CA THR A 162 17.48 22.98 2.53
C THR A 162 17.67 23.77 3.83
N LEU A 163 17.54 23.11 4.99
CA LEU A 163 17.71 23.77 6.28
C LEU A 163 19.18 24.17 6.52
N GLY A 164 20.11 23.35 6.06
CA GLY A 164 21.54 23.69 6.11
C GLY A 164 21.87 24.96 5.35
N GLN A 165 21.35 25.09 4.13
CA GLN A 165 21.52 26.31 3.32
C GLN A 165 20.88 27.53 3.97
N ASN A 166 19.66 27.39 4.51
CA ASN A 166 18.97 28.49 5.19
C ASN A 166 19.76 28.97 6.42
N VAL A 167 20.32 28.04 7.19
CA VAL A 167 21.12 28.37 8.38
C VAL A 167 22.44 29.03 8.01
N LEU A 168 23.11 28.59 6.94
CA LEU A 168 24.35 29.20 6.46
C LEU A 168 24.15 30.64 6.02
N GLN A 169 22.99 30.99 5.51
CA GLN A 169 22.64 32.35 5.09
C GLN A 169 22.15 33.21 6.25
N SER A 170 21.88 32.65 7.41
CA SER A 170 21.41 33.38 8.59
C SER A 170 22.59 34.05 9.33
N PRO A 171 22.32 35.14 10.13
CA PRO A 171 23.36 35.74 10.96
C PRO A 171 23.75 34.85 12.12
N GLY A 172 24.96 35.02 12.65
CA GLY A 172 25.46 34.34 13.83
C GLY A 172 26.77 33.60 13.58
N SER A 173 27.36 33.10 14.69
CA SER A 173 28.58 32.31 14.68
C SER A 173 28.35 30.91 14.11
N ALA A 174 29.42 30.19 13.78
CA ALA A 174 29.34 28.80 13.33
C ALA A 174 28.67 27.89 14.39
N THR A 175 28.94 28.11 15.65
CA THR A 175 28.32 27.35 16.75
C THR A 175 26.83 27.62 16.85
N GLU A 176 26.42 28.89 16.78
CA GLU A 176 25.00 29.27 16.78
C GLU A 176 24.24 28.69 15.59
N LYS A 177 24.84 28.73 14.39
CA LYS A 177 24.28 28.15 13.18
C LYS A 177 24.10 26.64 13.27
N MET A 178 25.09 25.94 13.82
CA MET A 178 25.03 24.48 14.06
C MET A 178 23.91 24.11 15.02
N GLN A 179 23.79 24.86 16.14
CA GLN A 179 22.71 24.64 17.11
C GLN A 179 21.34 24.91 16.49
N SER A 180 21.18 25.97 15.70
CA SER A 180 19.96 26.30 14.99
C SER A 180 19.58 25.20 14.00
N PHE A 181 20.53 24.68 13.24
CA PHE A 181 20.32 23.58 12.29
C PHE A 181 19.82 22.32 13.00
N ARG A 182 20.49 21.91 14.07
CA ARG A 182 20.11 20.73 14.86
C ARG A 182 18.70 20.88 15.43
N ALA A 183 18.39 22.04 16.00
CA ALA A 183 17.08 22.33 16.56
C ALA A 183 15.97 22.26 15.52
N LYS A 184 16.20 22.84 14.35
CA LYS A 184 15.22 22.82 13.23
C LYS A 184 15.00 21.43 12.69
N MET A 185 16.07 20.63 12.51
CA MET A 185 15.96 19.24 12.06
C MET A 185 15.22 18.38 13.06
N GLN A 186 15.53 18.52 14.35
CA GLN A 186 14.86 17.78 15.40
C GLN A 186 13.38 18.15 15.50
N THR A 187 13.06 19.43 15.44
CA THR A 187 11.67 19.91 15.47
C THR A 187 10.88 19.39 14.26
N PHE A 188 11.47 19.49 13.06
CA PHE A 188 10.85 18.96 11.86
C PHE A 188 10.53 17.47 11.97
N GLY A 189 11.51 16.66 12.36
CA GLY A 189 11.33 15.22 12.48
C GLY A 189 10.31 14.82 13.56
N THR A 190 10.39 15.45 14.72
CA THR A 190 9.49 15.17 15.85
C THR A 190 8.06 15.61 15.52
N GLN A 191 7.89 16.79 14.94
CA GLN A 191 6.58 17.33 14.61
C GLN A 191 5.91 16.54 13.47
N LEU A 192 6.68 16.14 12.46
CA LEU A 192 6.20 15.30 11.38
C LEU A 192 5.66 13.96 11.92
N LYS A 193 6.44 13.31 12.79
CA LYS A 193 6.05 12.04 13.43
C LYS A 193 4.79 12.21 14.27
N THR A 194 4.74 13.26 15.09
CA THR A 194 3.59 13.55 15.97
C THR A 194 2.32 13.80 15.15
N ASP A 195 2.40 14.61 14.12
CA ASP A 195 1.27 14.93 13.27
C ASP A 195 0.77 13.70 12.49
N MET A 196 1.69 12.87 12.00
CA MET A 196 1.32 11.61 11.35
C MET A 196 0.61 10.66 12.31
N GLN A 197 1.13 10.47 13.53
CA GLN A 197 0.52 9.60 14.53
C GLN A 197 -0.85 10.11 14.96
N LYS A 198 -0.99 11.41 15.15
CA LYS A 198 -2.25 12.04 15.59
C LYS A 198 -3.35 11.87 14.56
N ASN A 199 -3.02 11.96 13.27
CA ASN A 199 -4.00 11.99 12.19
C ASN A 199 -4.21 10.62 11.51
N SER A 200 -3.47 9.58 11.90
CA SER A 200 -3.50 8.27 11.24
C SER A 200 -4.37 7.22 11.92
N LYS A 201 -5.05 7.53 13.03
CA LYS A 201 -5.84 6.55 13.79
C LYS A 201 -6.92 5.89 12.96
N ASN A 202 -7.66 6.68 12.18
CA ASN A 202 -8.70 6.15 11.29
C ASN A 202 -8.11 5.20 10.24
N LEU A 203 -6.97 5.58 9.66
CA LEU A 203 -6.28 4.75 8.66
C LEU A 203 -5.80 3.42 9.27
N GLN A 204 -5.29 3.45 10.50
CA GLN A 204 -4.87 2.25 11.22
C GLN A 204 -6.05 1.31 11.48
N GLN A 205 -7.20 1.84 11.90
CA GLN A 205 -8.42 1.07 12.12
C GLN A 205 -8.90 0.41 10.82
N ARG A 206 -8.86 1.15 9.72
CA ARG A 206 -9.23 0.62 8.40
C ARG A 206 -8.29 -0.50 7.97
N GLY A 207 -6.98 -0.35 8.21
CA GLY A 207 -5.99 -1.38 7.95
C GLY A 207 -6.24 -2.65 8.78
N GLN A 208 -6.60 -2.51 10.05
CA GLN A 208 -6.96 -3.64 10.91
C GLN A 208 -8.21 -4.37 10.43
N GLN A 209 -9.22 -3.63 10.00
CA GLN A 209 -10.46 -4.22 9.46
C GLN A 209 -10.17 -5.02 8.18
N ILE A 210 -9.35 -4.48 7.29
CA ILE A 210 -8.92 -5.19 6.08
C ILE A 210 -8.21 -6.50 6.47
N CYS A 211 -7.30 -6.43 7.43
CA CYS A 211 -6.55 -7.59 7.92
C CYS A 211 -7.49 -8.69 8.44
N GLN A 212 -8.46 -8.35 9.27
CA GLN A 212 -9.44 -9.31 9.78
C GLN A 212 -10.25 -9.95 8.66
N GLN A 213 -10.67 -9.17 7.68
CA GLN A 213 -11.42 -9.68 6.54
C GLN A 213 -10.55 -10.60 5.65
N LEU A 214 -9.29 -10.25 5.46
CA LEU A 214 -8.35 -11.11 4.71
C LEU A 214 -8.14 -12.46 5.39
N LYS A 215 -8.11 -12.52 6.73
CA LYS A 215 -8.02 -13.79 7.46
C LYS A 215 -9.22 -14.69 7.21
N SER A 216 -10.42 -14.12 7.24
CA SER A 216 -11.64 -14.86 6.93
C SER A 216 -11.65 -15.34 5.48
N LEU A 217 -11.17 -14.50 4.58
CA LEU A 217 -11.11 -14.79 3.15
C LEU A 217 -10.08 -15.89 2.85
N ASP A 218 -8.97 -15.94 3.59
CA ASP A 218 -7.98 -16.99 3.48
C ASP A 218 -8.58 -18.37 3.81
N GLN A 219 -9.41 -18.45 4.85
CA GLN A 219 -10.10 -19.70 5.20
C GLN A 219 -11.01 -20.16 4.07
N LEU A 220 -11.75 -19.24 3.45
CA LEU A 220 -12.61 -19.55 2.30
C LEU A 220 -11.78 -19.99 1.10
N GLU A 221 -10.66 -19.33 0.84
CA GLU A 221 -9.72 -19.72 -0.22
C GLU A 221 -9.23 -21.16 -0.03
N GLN A 222 -8.86 -21.54 1.18
CA GLN A 222 -8.42 -22.89 1.48
C GLN A 222 -9.54 -23.92 1.23
N GLN A 223 -10.77 -23.60 1.59
CA GLN A 223 -11.92 -24.48 1.32
C GLN A 223 -12.13 -24.67 -0.19
N ILE A 224 -12.01 -23.58 -0.96
CA ILE A 224 -12.12 -23.64 -2.43
C ILE A 224 -10.99 -24.50 -3.01
N GLN A 225 -9.77 -24.35 -2.54
CA GLN A 225 -8.63 -25.14 -2.99
C GLN A 225 -8.79 -26.63 -2.71
N GLN A 226 -9.45 -27.00 -1.62
CA GLN A 226 -9.80 -28.40 -1.33
C GLN A 226 -10.83 -28.95 -2.32
N GLN A 227 -11.82 -28.15 -2.70
CA GLN A 227 -12.85 -28.54 -3.66
C GLN A 227 -12.36 -28.52 -5.10
N ILE A 228 -11.47 -27.60 -5.41
CA ILE A 228 -10.92 -27.38 -6.75
C ILE A 228 -9.39 -27.38 -6.66
N PRO A 229 -8.74 -28.56 -6.69
CA PRO A 229 -7.28 -28.65 -6.53
C PRO A 229 -6.49 -27.85 -7.57
N ALA A 230 -7.06 -27.62 -8.76
CA ALA A 230 -6.45 -26.81 -9.79
C ALA A 230 -6.25 -25.33 -9.37
N MET A 231 -6.97 -24.87 -8.34
CA MET A 231 -6.82 -23.53 -7.77
C MET A 231 -5.67 -23.43 -6.75
N SER A 232 -5.15 -24.56 -6.25
CA SER A 232 -4.13 -24.58 -5.20
C SER A 232 -2.85 -23.81 -5.53
N PRO A 233 -2.36 -23.76 -6.80
CA PRO A 233 -1.18 -22.96 -7.12
C PRO A 233 -1.39 -21.44 -7.02
N TYR A 234 -2.62 -20.97 -6.88
CA TYR A 234 -2.99 -19.56 -6.94
C TYR A 234 -3.48 -19.05 -5.59
N ASP A 235 -2.66 -19.26 -4.55
CA ASP A 235 -2.94 -18.81 -3.19
C ASP A 235 -2.63 -17.30 -3.10
N LEU A 236 -3.67 -16.47 -2.98
CA LEU A 236 -3.55 -15.01 -2.99
C LEU A 236 -3.38 -14.40 -1.61
N ILE A 237 -3.82 -15.11 -0.57
CA ILE A 237 -3.98 -14.52 0.75
C ILE A 237 -3.13 -15.28 1.74
N ASP A 238 -2.23 -14.57 2.41
CA ASP A 238 -1.50 -15.08 3.56
C ASP A 238 -2.19 -14.61 4.84
N GLY A 239 -3.08 -15.44 5.37
CA GLY A 239 -3.76 -15.21 6.64
C GLY A 239 -3.15 -15.93 7.83
N GLN A 240 -2.07 -16.69 7.63
CA GLN A 240 -1.48 -17.52 8.67
C GLN A 240 -0.48 -16.82 9.57
N SER A 241 -0.11 -15.59 9.23
CA SER A 241 0.79 -14.82 10.07
C SER A 241 0.11 -14.45 11.39
N GLU A 242 0.91 -14.44 12.43
CA GLU A 242 0.48 -14.11 13.80
C GLU A 242 -0.02 -12.66 13.87
N GLY A 243 -1.23 -12.40 13.83
CA GLY A 243 -1.91 -11.15 14.12
C GLY A 243 -1.13 -9.84 14.00
N PHE A 244 -1.84 -8.79 13.88
CA PHE A 244 -1.34 -7.43 13.67
C PHE A 244 -0.55 -6.94 14.89
N LYS A 245 0.76 -6.68 14.74
CA LYS A 245 1.60 -6.14 15.81
C LYS A 245 2.03 -4.72 15.48
N PRO A 246 1.88 -3.76 16.40
CA PRO A 246 2.44 -2.44 16.19
C PRO A 246 3.97 -2.51 16.13
N VAL A 247 4.55 -1.83 15.17
CA VAL A 247 6.00 -1.62 15.07
C VAL A 247 6.29 -0.31 15.80
N ILE A 248 7.06 -0.41 16.88
CA ILE A 248 7.44 0.74 17.70
C ILE A 248 8.55 1.52 17.01
#